data_c5cf1bac0d095a5e24da814f6bc3fb88
#
_entry.id   c5cf1bac0d095a5e24da814f6bc3fb88
#
_cell.length_a   1.000
_cell.length_b   1.000
_cell.length_c   1.000
_cell.angle_alpha   90.00
_cell.angle_beta   90.00
_cell.angle_gamma   90.00
#
_symmetry.space_group_name_H-M   'P 1'
#
loop_
_entity.id
_entity.type
_entity.pdbx_description
1 polymer ?
#
loop_
_entity_poly.entity_id
_entity_poly.type
_entity_poly.pdbx_seq_one_letter_code
_entity_poly.pdbx_strand_id
1 'polypeptide(L)'
;PTRRSSDLAHQCTVRDDMQDIYPLFAECDTVVMASPLYFWTITAKLKSFIDRLYAISVDDKYPQKDSVLLMTAGDDNDTTFEQPIRYFRLLNQALGWNEVGLYCAGGCTGCEKLARQIDKVHLENAYKMGLEL
;
A
#
# COMPACT_ATOMS: atom_id res chain seq x y z
N PRO A 1 -28.86 -9.17 -4.06
CA PRO A 1 -28.09 -8.76 -2.90
C PRO A 1 -28.53 -7.36 -2.47
N THR A 2 -28.96 -7.24 -1.21
CA THR A 2 -29.29 -5.95 -0.62
C THR A 2 -28.03 -5.11 -0.56
N ARG A 3 -28.01 -3.93 -1.19
CA ARG A 3 -26.93 -2.95 -1.00
C ARG A 3 -26.75 -2.68 0.51
N ARG A 4 -25.52 -2.75 0.98
CA ARG A 4 -25.23 -2.39 2.39
C ARG A 4 -25.51 -0.91 2.58
N SER A 5 -25.89 -0.51 3.80
CA SER A 5 -26.17 0.92 4.11
C SER A 5 -24.97 1.83 3.84
N SER A 6 -23.73 1.30 3.90
CA SER A 6 -22.52 1.98 3.46
C SER A 6 -22.54 2.43 2.00
N ASP A 7 -23.17 1.64 1.11
CA ASP A 7 -23.21 1.94 -0.34
C ASP A 7 -24.12 3.14 -0.64
N LEU A 8 -25.07 3.44 0.25
CA LEU A 8 -26.00 4.56 0.10
C LEU A 8 -25.49 5.83 0.78
N ALA A 9 -24.67 5.69 1.82
CA ALA A 9 -24.18 6.81 2.62
C ALA A 9 -22.77 7.29 2.21
N HIS A 10 -22.11 6.57 1.29
CA HIS A 10 -20.68 6.76 0.95
C HIS A 10 -19.77 6.81 2.19
N GLN A 11 -20.17 6.11 3.24
CA GLN A 11 -19.48 6.06 4.53
C GLN A 11 -19.47 4.63 5.06
N CYS A 12 -18.37 4.23 5.66
CA CYS A 12 -18.28 2.94 6.33
C CYS A 12 -19.11 2.94 7.62
N THR A 13 -19.96 1.94 7.80
CA THR A 13 -20.78 1.77 9.00
C THR A 13 -20.07 1.00 10.12
N VAL A 14 -18.91 0.43 9.84
CA VAL A 14 -18.10 -0.30 10.83
C VAL A 14 -17.38 0.72 11.71
N ARG A 15 -17.55 0.61 13.01
CA ARG A 15 -16.89 1.47 14.00
C ARG A 15 -15.57 0.82 14.42
N ASP A 16 -14.49 1.25 13.83
CA ASP A 16 -13.12 0.86 14.11
C ASP A 16 -12.15 2.00 13.74
N ASP A 17 -10.86 1.75 13.86
CA ASP A 17 -9.79 2.74 13.62
C ASP A 17 -9.83 3.37 12.21
N MET A 18 -10.53 2.76 11.26
CA MET A 18 -10.70 3.34 9.92
C MET A 18 -11.50 4.63 9.95
N GLN A 19 -12.33 4.87 10.96
CA GLN A 19 -13.06 6.14 11.11
C GLN A 19 -12.11 7.33 11.31
N ASP A 20 -10.97 7.11 11.97
CA ASP A 20 -9.94 8.13 12.17
C ASP A 20 -9.05 8.28 10.92
N ILE A 21 -8.91 7.20 10.14
CA ILE A 21 -8.07 7.17 8.93
C ILE A 21 -8.77 7.86 7.74
N TYR A 22 -10.06 7.69 7.56
CA TYR A 22 -10.78 8.25 6.41
C TYR A 22 -10.62 9.78 6.24
N PRO A 23 -10.70 10.62 7.29
CA PRO A 23 -10.45 12.05 7.15
C PRO A 23 -9.01 12.35 6.70
N LEU A 24 -8.02 11.69 7.32
CA LEU A 24 -6.61 11.84 6.94
C LEU A 24 -6.35 11.41 5.50
N PHE A 25 -6.98 10.30 5.09
CA PHE A 25 -6.91 9.84 3.71
C PHE A 25 -7.56 10.83 2.73
N ALA A 26 -8.66 11.48 3.10
CA ALA A 26 -9.30 12.49 2.26
C ALA A 26 -8.42 13.73 2.05
N GLU A 27 -7.66 14.13 3.07
CA GLU A 27 -6.82 15.33 3.06
C GLU A 27 -5.45 15.11 2.37
N CYS A 28 -4.91 13.87 2.37
CA CYS A 28 -3.60 13.63 1.78
C CYS A 28 -3.65 13.61 0.25
N ASP A 29 -2.58 14.06 -0.40
CA ASP A 29 -2.41 13.98 -1.85
C ASP A 29 -1.69 12.69 -2.26
N THR A 30 -0.78 12.20 -1.41
CA THR A 30 0.05 11.03 -1.67
C THR A 30 -0.16 9.93 -0.64
N VAL A 31 -0.30 8.69 -1.11
CA VAL A 31 -0.42 7.49 -0.28
C VAL A 31 0.83 6.63 -0.43
N VAL A 32 1.59 6.49 0.66
CA VAL A 32 2.76 5.61 0.71
C VAL A 32 2.36 4.27 1.32
N MET A 33 2.34 3.22 0.51
CA MET A 33 2.08 1.85 0.93
C MET A 33 3.38 1.13 1.23
N ALA A 34 3.65 0.85 2.50
CA ALA A 34 4.85 0.15 2.95
C ALA A 34 4.49 -1.23 3.52
N SER A 35 5.17 -2.28 3.05
CA SER A 35 4.91 -3.65 3.48
C SER A 35 6.13 -4.55 3.34
N PRO A 36 6.40 -5.44 4.30
CA PRO A 36 7.22 -6.60 4.00
C PRO A 36 6.48 -7.53 3.04
N LEU A 37 7.26 -8.31 2.29
CA LEU A 37 6.74 -9.36 1.42
C LEU A 37 6.44 -10.61 2.25
N TYR A 38 5.19 -11.04 2.25
CA TYR A 38 4.76 -12.31 2.84
C TYR A 38 4.00 -13.14 1.81
N PHE A 39 4.53 -14.33 1.49
CA PHE A 39 3.94 -15.21 0.46
C PHE A 39 3.63 -14.45 -0.84
N TRP A 40 4.65 -13.77 -1.37
CA TRP A 40 4.59 -13.01 -2.64
C TRP A 40 3.56 -11.89 -2.70
N THR A 41 3.10 -11.37 -1.54
CA THR A 41 2.14 -10.28 -1.50
C THR A 41 2.36 -9.35 -0.30
N ILE A 42 1.54 -8.29 -0.22
CA ILE A 42 1.50 -7.35 0.90
C ILE A 42 0.93 -8.00 2.16
N THR A 43 1.18 -7.40 3.31
CA THR A 43 0.62 -7.88 4.59
C THR A 43 -0.91 -7.82 4.62
N ALA A 44 -1.52 -8.72 5.40
CA ALA A 44 -2.96 -8.72 5.64
C ALA A 44 -3.47 -7.38 6.22
N LYS A 45 -2.67 -6.70 7.02
CA LYS A 45 -3.02 -5.37 7.57
C LYS A 45 -3.16 -4.32 6.46
N LEU A 46 -2.18 -4.24 5.56
CA LEU A 46 -2.25 -3.33 4.43
C LEU A 46 -3.40 -3.70 3.48
N LYS A 47 -3.60 -4.99 3.23
CA LYS A 47 -4.72 -5.47 2.42
C LYS A 47 -6.07 -5.10 3.05
N SER A 48 -6.22 -5.24 4.37
CA SER A 48 -7.44 -4.85 5.09
C SER A 48 -7.74 -3.36 4.95
N PHE A 49 -6.71 -2.50 5.03
CA PHE A 49 -6.86 -1.06 4.76
C PHE A 49 -7.37 -0.81 3.33
N ILE A 50 -6.72 -1.42 2.33
CA ILE A 50 -7.10 -1.28 0.92
C ILE A 50 -8.54 -1.72 0.68
N ASP A 51 -8.97 -2.86 1.25
CA ASP A 51 -10.34 -3.37 1.10
C ASP A 51 -11.39 -2.40 1.69
N ARG A 52 -11.00 -1.62 2.69
CA ARG A 52 -11.88 -0.66 3.33
C ARG A 52 -12.02 0.64 2.53
N LEU A 53 -11.13 0.91 1.56
CA LEU A 53 -11.24 2.08 0.69
C LEU A 53 -12.50 2.04 -0.19
N TYR A 54 -13.08 0.87 -0.40
CA TYR A 54 -14.37 0.74 -1.12
C TYR A 54 -15.47 1.62 -0.51
N ALA A 55 -15.45 1.85 0.80
CA ALA A 55 -16.45 2.63 1.50
C ALA A 55 -16.45 4.13 1.14
N ILE A 56 -15.37 4.64 0.55
CA ILE A 56 -15.24 6.05 0.18
C ILE A 56 -15.38 6.30 -1.32
N SER A 57 -15.72 5.26 -2.10
CA SER A 57 -16.03 5.45 -3.52
C SER A 57 -17.37 6.18 -3.68
N VAL A 58 -17.43 7.10 -4.64
CA VAL A 58 -18.64 7.78 -5.05
C VAL A 58 -18.86 7.49 -6.53
N ASP A 59 -19.98 6.86 -6.88
CA ASP A 59 -20.28 6.43 -8.26
C ASP A 59 -19.14 5.63 -8.90
N ASP A 60 -18.61 4.65 -8.17
CA ASP A 60 -17.45 3.82 -8.53
C ASP A 60 -16.15 4.61 -8.82
N LYS A 61 -16.07 5.85 -8.36
CA LYS A 61 -14.86 6.68 -8.44
C LYS A 61 -14.24 6.87 -7.07
N TYR A 62 -12.92 6.90 -7.05
CA TYR A 62 -12.12 7.14 -5.86
C TYR A 62 -11.46 8.51 -5.91
N PRO A 63 -11.17 9.15 -4.75
CA PRO A 63 -10.35 10.35 -4.73
C PRO A 63 -9.03 10.15 -5.45
N GLN A 64 -8.65 11.08 -6.31
CA GLN A 64 -7.38 11.05 -7.00
C GLN A 64 -6.23 11.15 -6.01
N LYS A 65 -5.22 10.31 -6.16
CA LYS A 65 -4.03 10.26 -5.30
C LYS A 65 -2.79 9.94 -6.13
N ASP A 66 -1.68 10.43 -5.66
CA ASP A 66 -0.39 9.86 -6.00
C ASP A 66 -0.09 8.68 -5.07
N SER A 67 0.62 7.71 -5.57
CA SER A 67 0.88 6.48 -4.83
C SER A 67 2.32 6.02 -4.91
N VAL A 68 2.84 5.54 -3.80
CA VAL A 68 4.17 4.98 -3.67
C VAL A 68 4.09 3.59 -3.07
N LEU A 69 4.87 2.65 -3.60
CA LEU A 69 5.05 1.32 -3.00
C LEU A 69 6.47 1.17 -2.45
N LEU A 70 6.57 0.82 -1.18
CA LEU A 70 7.81 0.42 -0.51
C LEU A 70 7.69 -1.02 -0.04
N MET A 71 8.57 -1.91 -0.53
CA MET A 71 8.57 -3.32 -0.14
C MET A 71 9.91 -3.74 0.44
N THR A 72 9.89 -4.70 1.36
CA THR A 72 11.08 -5.40 1.84
C THR A 72 10.90 -6.91 1.73
N ALA A 73 11.96 -7.64 1.40
CA ALA A 73 11.96 -9.10 1.38
C ALA A 73 13.31 -9.65 1.84
N GLY A 74 13.30 -10.86 2.39
CA GLY A 74 14.53 -11.60 2.68
C GLY A 74 15.19 -12.15 1.43
N ASP A 75 14.41 -12.44 0.42
CA ASP A 75 14.86 -12.94 -0.89
C ASP A 75 15.08 -11.77 -1.87
N ASP A 76 15.92 -11.99 -2.89
CA ASP A 76 16.28 -10.98 -3.89
C ASP A 76 16.56 -11.62 -5.24
N ASN A 77 15.56 -12.29 -5.78
CA ASN A 77 15.62 -12.83 -7.15
C ASN A 77 14.63 -12.12 -8.08
N ASP A 78 14.74 -12.38 -9.36
CA ASP A 78 13.95 -11.68 -10.40
C ASP A 78 12.44 -11.78 -10.20
N THR A 79 11.95 -12.80 -9.51
CA THR A 79 10.52 -13.04 -9.30
C THR A 79 10.02 -12.59 -7.92
N THR A 80 10.92 -12.20 -7.02
CA THR A 80 10.58 -11.88 -5.62
C THR A 80 9.46 -10.85 -5.51
N PHE A 81 9.56 -9.77 -6.27
CA PHE A 81 8.61 -8.65 -6.19
C PHE A 81 7.65 -8.57 -7.37
N GLU A 82 7.69 -9.50 -8.31
CA GLU A 82 6.87 -9.45 -9.53
C GLU A 82 5.36 -9.35 -9.20
N GLN A 83 4.89 -10.21 -8.33
CA GLN A 83 3.47 -10.26 -7.98
C GLN A 83 2.97 -9.00 -7.23
N PRO A 84 3.62 -8.49 -6.15
CA PRO A 84 3.15 -7.29 -5.47
C PRO A 84 3.29 -6.03 -6.32
N ILE A 85 4.28 -5.92 -7.21
CA ILE A 85 4.38 -4.82 -8.16
C ILE A 85 3.19 -4.84 -9.14
N ARG A 86 2.88 -6.01 -9.69
CA ARG A 86 1.72 -6.18 -10.57
C ARG A 86 0.41 -5.85 -9.86
N TYR A 87 0.26 -6.32 -8.61
CA TYR A 87 -0.90 -6.00 -7.79
C TYR A 87 -1.03 -4.49 -7.57
N PHE A 88 0.05 -3.80 -7.20
CA PHE A 88 0.08 -2.36 -6.99
C PHE A 88 -0.36 -1.58 -8.24
N ARG A 89 0.14 -1.95 -9.42
CA ARG A 89 -0.22 -1.32 -10.68
C ARG A 89 -1.68 -1.53 -11.06
N LEU A 90 -2.19 -2.75 -10.86
CA LEU A 90 -3.61 -3.03 -11.06
C LEU A 90 -4.50 -2.26 -10.08
N LEU A 91 -4.06 -2.13 -8.82
CA LEU A 91 -4.76 -1.34 -7.82
C LEU A 91 -4.82 0.13 -8.22
N ASN A 92 -3.69 0.73 -8.62
CA ASN A 92 -3.64 2.11 -9.09
C ASN A 92 -4.55 2.35 -10.29
N GLN A 93 -4.55 1.42 -11.25
CA GLN A 93 -5.45 1.48 -12.40
C GLN A 93 -6.92 1.44 -11.95
N ALA A 94 -7.27 0.57 -11.01
CA ALA A 94 -8.63 0.43 -10.52
C ALA A 94 -9.11 1.64 -9.71
N LEU A 95 -8.21 2.27 -8.95
CA LEU A 95 -8.49 3.44 -8.12
C LEU A 95 -8.34 4.77 -8.87
N GLY A 96 -7.75 4.75 -10.07
CA GLY A 96 -7.42 5.95 -10.84
C GLY A 96 -6.27 6.76 -10.24
N TRP A 97 -5.32 6.10 -9.55
CA TRP A 97 -4.18 6.71 -8.90
C TRP A 97 -2.94 6.75 -9.80
N ASN A 98 -2.05 7.72 -9.55
CA ASN A 98 -0.78 7.83 -10.25
C ASN A 98 0.32 7.11 -9.47
N GLU A 99 1.07 6.20 -10.11
CA GLU A 99 2.31 5.65 -9.56
C GLU A 99 3.40 6.72 -9.66
N VAL A 100 3.85 7.26 -8.52
CA VAL A 100 4.92 8.28 -8.47
C VAL A 100 6.20 7.74 -7.84
N GLY A 101 6.17 6.56 -7.22
CA GLY A 101 7.36 5.91 -6.67
C GLY A 101 7.15 4.43 -6.42
N LEU A 102 8.22 3.66 -6.66
CA LEU A 102 8.26 2.23 -6.35
C LEU A 102 9.67 1.85 -5.96
N TYR A 103 9.83 1.27 -4.77
CA TYR A 103 11.10 0.76 -4.32
C TYR A 103 10.94 -0.56 -3.57
N CYS A 104 11.73 -1.55 -3.98
CA CYS A 104 11.75 -2.88 -3.41
C CYS A 104 13.15 -3.19 -2.88
N ALA A 105 13.28 -3.43 -1.58
CA ALA A 105 14.50 -3.81 -0.91
C ALA A 105 14.55 -5.33 -0.72
N GLY A 106 15.33 -6.01 -1.53
CA GLY A 106 15.62 -7.43 -1.39
C GLY A 106 16.80 -7.72 -0.46
N GLY A 107 17.05 -8.98 -0.16
CA GLY A 107 18.18 -9.40 0.66
C GLY A 107 18.15 -8.93 2.11
N CYS A 108 17.01 -8.44 2.59
CA CYS A 108 16.83 -8.04 3.99
C CYS A 108 16.91 -9.28 4.89
N THR A 109 17.84 -9.30 5.85
CA THR A 109 18.10 -10.48 6.66
C THR A 109 16.91 -10.95 7.46
N GLY A 110 16.61 -12.24 7.34
CA GLY A 110 15.52 -12.94 8.03
C GLY A 110 15.88 -13.42 9.43
N CYS A 111 15.15 -14.44 9.86
CA CYS A 111 15.08 -14.94 11.23
C CYS A 111 16.35 -15.60 11.77
N GLU A 112 17.38 -15.83 10.96
CA GLU A 112 18.60 -16.55 11.37
C GLU A 112 19.59 -15.73 12.17
N LYS A 113 19.43 -14.41 12.21
CA LYS A 113 20.29 -13.49 12.98
C LYS A 113 19.48 -12.71 13.99
N LEU A 114 20.09 -12.46 15.13
CA LEU A 114 19.50 -11.75 16.29
C LEU A 114 19.00 -10.33 15.98
N ALA A 115 19.40 -9.72 14.88
CA ALA A 115 18.91 -8.40 14.44
C ALA A 115 18.51 -8.48 12.96
N ARG A 116 17.26 -8.13 12.66
CA ARG A 116 16.81 -7.86 11.30
C ARG A 116 17.53 -6.61 10.80
N GLN A 117 18.23 -6.73 9.68
CA GLN A 117 18.97 -5.62 9.08
C GLN A 117 18.50 -5.40 7.67
N ILE A 118 18.29 -4.13 7.36
CA ILE A 118 18.17 -3.63 5.99
C ILE A 118 19.48 -2.96 5.62
N ASP A 119 20.00 -3.20 4.45
CA ASP A 119 21.23 -2.54 4.00
C ASP A 119 21.00 -1.02 3.90
N LYS A 120 22.03 -0.25 4.28
CA LYS A 120 21.97 1.22 4.23
C LYS A 120 21.65 1.77 2.84
N VAL A 121 22.09 1.09 1.80
CA VAL A 121 21.81 1.48 0.41
C VAL A 121 20.30 1.55 0.13
N HIS A 122 19.52 0.64 0.73
CA HIS A 122 18.06 0.67 0.57
C HIS A 122 17.42 1.87 1.27
N LEU A 123 17.93 2.24 2.46
CA LEU A 123 17.46 3.44 3.17
C LEU A 123 17.79 4.71 2.40
N GLU A 124 19.01 4.79 1.86
CA GLU A 124 19.46 5.92 1.04
C GLU A 124 18.63 6.07 -0.24
N ASN A 125 18.35 4.97 -0.92
CA ASN A 125 17.55 4.99 -2.16
C ASN A 125 16.09 5.36 -1.88
N ALA A 126 15.49 4.83 -0.83
CA ALA A 126 14.13 5.22 -0.43
C ALA A 126 14.07 6.71 -0.02
N TYR A 127 15.10 7.20 0.68
CA TYR A 127 15.20 8.61 1.04
C TYR A 127 15.33 9.53 -0.20
N LYS A 128 16.21 9.19 -1.15
CA LYS A 128 16.35 9.94 -2.41
C LYS A 128 15.03 9.99 -3.18
N MET A 129 14.36 8.84 -3.31
CA MET A 129 13.03 8.81 -3.95
C MET A 129 12.04 9.73 -3.24
N GLY A 130 12.04 9.76 -1.89
CA GLY A 130 11.16 10.65 -1.13
C GLY A 130 11.48 12.15 -1.29
N LEU A 131 12.69 12.52 -1.71
CA LEU A 131 13.03 13.91 -2.03
C LEU A 131 12.56 14.37 -3.42
N GLU A 132 12.20 13.41 -4.27
CA GLU A 132 11.75 13.67 -5.66
C GLU A 132 10.20 13.68 -5.78
N LEU A 133 9.49 13.34 -4.69
CA LEU A 133 8.04 13.38 -4.57
C LEU A 133 7.54 14.77 -4.21
#